data_45c548c593661b2c3fd3742c6be9aa85
#
_entry.id   45c548c593661b2c3fd3742c6be9aa85
#
_cell.length_a   1.000
_cell.length_b   1.000
_cell.length_c   1.000
_cell.angle_alpha   90.00
_cell.angle_beta   90.00
_cell.angle_gamma   90.00
#
_symmetry.space_group_name_H-M   'P 1'
#
loop_
_entity.id
_entity.type
_entity.pdbx_description
1 polymer ?
#
loop_
_entity_poly.entity_id
_entity_poly.type
_entity_poly.pdbx_seq_one_letter_code
_entity_poly.pdbx_strand_id
1 'polypeptide(L)' 'MKYKITLSSRSRWYWFNGQRHREDGPACEWADGTKWWYLNDKPLTEAKFNARKA' A
#
# COMPACT_ATOMS: atom_id res chain seq x y z
N MET A 1 -4.92 13.25 -7.49
CA MET A 1 -5.09 11.79 -7.45
C MET A 1 -5.65 11.39 -6.10
N LYS A 2 -6.75 10.68 -6.10
CA LYS A 2 -7.42 10.35 -4.84
C LYS A 2 -7.38 8.84 -4.62
N TYR A 3 -6.90 8.45 -3.45
CA TYR A 3 -6.97 7.05 -3.03
C TYR A 3 -8.28 6.80 -2.31
N LYS A 4 -8.80 5.60 -2.50
CA LYS A 4 -9.89 5.13 -1.68
C LYS A 4 -9.27 4.35 -0.53
N ILE A 5 -9.60 4.71 0.70
CA ILE A 5 -9.02 4.08 1.87
C ILE A 5 -10.09 3.22 2.54
N THR A 6 -9.78 1.95 2.71
CA THR A 6 -10.65 1.01 3.41
C THR A 6 -10.06 0.71 4.78
N LEU A 7 -10.85 0.86 5.81
CA LEU A 7 -10.41 0.62 7.18
C LEU A 7 -11.14 -0.59 7.74
N SER A 8 -10.41 -1.46 8.39
CA SER A 8 -11.00 -2.52 9.19
C SER A 8 -10.49 -2.40 10.61
N SER A 9 -10.90 -3.30 11.49
CA SER A 9 -10.51 -3.19 12.89
C SER A 9 -9.01 -3.32 13.10
N ARG A 10 -8.28 -3.92 12.14
CA ARG A 10 -6.85 -4.18 12.31
C ARG A 10 -6.00 -3.80 11.11
N SER A 11 -6.59 -3.21 10.08
CA SER A 11 -5.82 -2.89 8.88
C SER A 11 -6.37 -1.69 8.17
N ARG A 12 -5.50 -1.09 7.37
CA ARG A 12 -5.84 0.02 6.51
C ARG A 12 -5.30 -0.31 5.13
N TRP A 13 -6.19 -0.21 4.10
CA TRP A 13 -5.83 -0.52 2.73
C TRP A 13 -6.03 0.69 1.84
N TYR A 14 -5.11 0.91 0.94
CA TYR A 14 -5.18 2.01 -0.03
C TYR A 14 -5.48 1.45 -1.40
N TRP A 15 -6.47 2.02 -2.06
CA TRP A 15 -6.93 1.56 -3.37
C TRP A 15 -6.90 2.69 -4.37
N PHE A 16 -6.54 2.38 -5.60
CA PHE A 16 -6.59 3.34 -6.71
C PHE A 16 -7.06 2.60 -7.95
N ASN A 17 -8.17 3.08 -8.54
CA ASN A 17 -8.80 2.44 -9.71
C ASN A 17 -9.10 0.96 -9.45
N GLY A 18 -9.58 0.64 -8.25
CA GLY A 18 -9.94 -0.73 -7.90
C GLY A 18 -8.77 -1.64 -7.62
N GLN A 19 -7.56 -1.12 -7.58
CA GLN A 19 -6.35 -1.90 -7.31
C GLN A 19 -5.68 -1.43 -6.04
N ARG A 20 -5.04 -2.35 -5.34
CA ARG A 20 -4.23 -1.99 -4.19
C ARG A 20 -3.02 -1.23 -4.72
N HIS A 21 -2.88 0.01 -4.28
CA HIS A 21 -1.88 0.87 -4.86
C HIS A 21 -1.63 2.06 -3.95
N ARG A 22 -0.35 2.33 -3.68
CA ARG A 22 0.04 3.56 -2.99
C ARG A 22 1.47 3.88 -3.37
N GLU A 23 1.72 5.11 -3.78
CA GLU A 23 3.05 5.54 -4.20
C GLU A 23 3.85 6.20 -3.10
N ASP A 24 3.19 6.63 -2.02
CA ASP A 24 3.83 7.36 -0.93
C ASP A 24 4.26 6.49 0.23
N GLY A 25 3.90 5.21 0.22
CA GLY A 25 4.18 4.34 1.34
C GLY A 25 3.51 2.99 1.16
N PRO A 26 3.32 2.24 2.25
CA PRO A 26 2.68 0.93 2.15
C PRO A 26 1.22 1.06 1.78
N ALA A 27 0.75 0.18 0.90
CA ALA A 27 -0.65 0.14 0.50
C ALA A 27 -1.51 -0.57 1.53
N CYS A 28 -0.91 -1.31 2.43
CA CYS A 28 -1.60 -1.93 3.54
C CYS A 28 -0.79 -1.79 4.81
N GLU A 29 -1.45 -1.38 5.88
CA GLU A 29 -0.83 -1.25 7.19
C GLU A 29 -1.69 -2.00 8.20
N TRP A 30 -1.05 -2.89 8.96
CA TRP A 30 -1.73 -3.68 9.97
C TRP A 30 -1.46 -3.12 11.35
N ALA A 31 -2.38 -3.35 12.27
CA ALA A 31 -2.28 -2.82 13.62
C ALA A 31 -1.05 -3.33 14.38
N ASP A 32 -0.52 -4.50 14.01
CA ASP A 32 0.66 -5.06 14.65
C ASP A 32 1.96 -4.49 14.09
N GLY A 33 1.89 -3.54 13.17
CA GLY A 33 3.05 -2.92 12.56
C GLY A 33 3.44 -3.51 11.22
N THR A 34 2.78 -4.56 10.78
CA THR A 34 3.06 -5.16 9.47
C THR A 34 2.65 -4.21 8.37
N LYS A 35 3.49 -4.12 7.34
CA LYS A 35 3.25 -3.23 6.21
C LYS A 35 3.47 -3.98 4.92
N TRP A 36 2.61 -3.70 3.93
CA TRP A 36 2.68 -4.34 2.63
C TRP A 36 2.64 -3.27 1.56
N TRP A 37 3.57 -3.34 0.61
CA TRP A 37 3.66 -2.36 -0.49
C TRP A 37 3.08 -2.98 -1.75
N TYR A 38 2.20 -2.23 -2.42
CA TYR A 38 1.59 -2.66 -3.67
C TYR A 38 1.60 -1.52 -4.67
N LEU A 39 1.91 -1.84 -5.92
CA LEU A 39 1.76 -0.91 -7.03
C LEU A 39 1.00 -1.64 -8.13
N ASN A 40 -0.14 -1.07 -8.53
CA ASN A 40 -1.01 -1.67 -9.54
C ASN A 40 -1.37 -3.11 -9.19
N ASP A 41 -1.72 -3.32 -7.89
CA ASP A 41 -2.12 -4.61 -7.36
C ASP A 41 -1.00 -5.65 -7.34
N LYS A 42 0.24 -5.24 -7.51
CA LYS A 42 1.40 -6.13 -7.49
C LYS A 42 2.16 -5.95 -6.19
N PRO A 43 2.44 -7.03 -5.45
CA PRO A 43 3.18 -6.91 -4.19
C PRO A 43 4.65 -6.58 -4.43
N LEU A 44 5.19 -5.74 -3.54
CA LEU A 44 6.59 -5.35 -3.60
C LEU A 44 7.19 -5.48 -2.20
N THR A 45 8.50 -5.75 -2.15
CA THR A 45 9.22 -5.61 -0.90
C THR A 45 9.46 -4.12 -0.64
N GLU A 46 9.74 -3.78 0.61
CA GLU A 46 10.06 -2.41 0.95
C GLU A 46 11.28 -1.92 0.18
N ALA A 47 12.28 -2.77 0.03
CA ALA A 47 13.49 -2.40 -0.68
C ALA A 47 13.20 -2.07 -2.14
N LYS A 48 12.39 -2.89 -2.81
CA LYS A 48 12.02 -2.64 -4.20
C LYS A 48 11.17 -1.39 -4.33
N PHE A 49 10.27 -1.19 -3.38
CA PHE A 49 9.42 -0.01 -3.40
C PHE A 49 10.25 1.26 -3.28
N ASN A 50 11.22 1.28 -2.39
CA ASN A 50 12.08 2.44 -2.20
C ASN A 50 13.02 2.65 -3.37
N ALA A 51 13.54 1.57 -3.97
CA ALA A 51 14.48 1.66 -5.07
C ALA A 51 13.88 2.34 -6.31
N ARG A 52 12.57 2.18 -6.54
CA ARG A 52 11.93 2.78 -7.71
C ARG A 52 11.92 4.30 -7.67
N LYS A 53 12.14 4.89 -6.49
CA LYS A 53 12.15 6.34 -6.34
C LYS A 53 13.53 6.97 -6.53
N ALA A 54 14.53 6.16 -6.60
CA ALA A 54 15.91 6.64 -6.70
C ALA A 54 16.28 7.15 -8.09
#